data_172ff89d2a861550b4652ad475d592a5
#
_entry.id   172ff89d2a861550b4652ad475d592a5
#
_cell.length_a   1.000
_cell.length_b   1.000
_cell.length_c   1.000
_cell.angle_alpha   90.00
_cell.angle_beta   90.00
_cell.angle_gamma   90.00
#
_symmetry.space_group_name_H-M   'P 1'
#
loop_
_entity.id
_entity.type
_entity.pdbx_description
1 polymer ?
#
loop_
_entity_poly.entity_id
_entity_poly.type
_entity_poly.pdbx_seq_one_letter_code
_entity_poly.pdbx_strand_id
1 'polypeptide(L)'
;MRQWSRMMRAQGKTIGLVPTMGYLHEGHLSLIKESHTRTCLTVVSIYINPGQFSPSEDLSTYPSDFNGDINKLKSVPGGVDVVFHPYNLYDYGGGGVEREARREKEVGGGGVVVSCVEERGVGHETWIRVEGLEKGMCGKSRPVFFRGVATVVAKLFNVVEPDVAVFGKKDYQQWRIIRQMVRDLDFSIEVIGSEIVRDDDGLAMSSRNVHLSPEEREKSINQSLSKAKLAAEKGRVNCKELKDSVIQAIQVAGGRIDYAEIADQDNLEAVDVIKGAVVFCVAAWFGKVRLIDNMEISV
;
A
#
# COMPACT_ATOMS: atom_id res chain seq x y z
N MET A 1 18.41 -2.33 -13.43
CA MET A 1 17.12 -3.03 -13.38
C MET A 1 16.60 -3.33 -14.79
N ARG A 2 16.27 -2.35 -15.62
CA ARG A 2 15.67 -2.56 -16.96
C ARG A 2 16.46 -3.50 -17.87
N GLN A 3 17.79 -3.39 -17.92
CA GLN A 3 18.63 -4.30 -18.71
C GLN A 3 18.52 -5.75 -18.24
N TRP A 4 18.51 -5.97 -16.91
CA TRP A 4 18.33 -7.29 -16.33
C TRP A 4 16.96 -7.88 -16.71
N SER A 5 15.89 -7.11 -16.57
CA SER A 5 14.54 -7.56 -16.91
C SER A 5 14.45 -8.00 -18.38
N ARG A 6 14.99 -7.19 -19.29
CA ARG A 6 15.00 -7.50 -20.73
C ARG A 6 15.82 -8.74 -21.05
N MET A 7 16.97 -8.93 -20.38
CA MET A 7 17.78 -10.13 -20.52
C MET A 7 17.04 -11.39 -20.05
N MET A 8 16.31 -11.32 -18.93
CA MET A 8 15.52 -12.45 -18.44
C MET A 8 14.34 -12.77 -19.36
N ARG A 9 13.64 -11.74 -19.84
CA ARG A 9 12.55 -11.91 -20.81
C ARG A 9 13.03 -12.52 -22.14
N ALA A 10 14.21 -12.15 -22.61
CA ALA A 10 14.82 -12.76 -23.80
C ALA A 10 15.11 -14.25 -23.62
N GLN A 11 15.21 -14.74 -22.39
CA GLN A 11 15.34 -16.15 -22.00
C GLN A 11 13.96 -16.82 -21.76
N GLY A 12 12.86 -16.16 -22.06
CA GLY A 12 11.51 -16.68 -21.87
C GLY A 12 11.04 -16.69 -20.40
N LYS A 13 11.69 -15.91 -19.50
CA LYS A 13 11.31 -15.82 -18.08
C LYS A 13 10.26 -14.76 -17.88
N THR A 14 9.25 -15.06 -17.06
CA THR A 14 8.27 -14.10 -16.55
C THR A 14 8.76 -13.51 -15.24
N ILE A 15 8.40 -12.24 -14.99
CA ILE A 15 8.87 -11.44 -13.86
C ILE A 15 7.68 -10.98 -13.02
N GLY A 16 7.68 -11.33 -11.74
CA GLY A 16 6.78 -10.78 -10.74
C GLY A 16 7.41 -9.60 -10.00
N LEU A 17 6.60 -8.61 -9.67
CA LEU A 17 6.99 -7.48 -8.85
C LEU A 17 6.16 -7.40 -7.57
N VAL A 18 6.84 -7.31 -6.43
CA VAL A 18 6.23 -6.99 -5.14
C VAL A 18 6.76 -5.63 -4.67
N PRO A 19 6.01 -4.54 -4.85
CA PRO A 19 6.45 -3.21 -4.42
C PRO A 19 6.20 -3.02 -2.93
N THR A 20 7.25 -2.59 -2.20
CA THR A 20 7.19 -2.33 -0.76
C THR A 20 7.91 -1.03 -0.39
N MET A 21 7.65 -0.55 0.83
CA MET A 21 8.44 0.53 1.43
C MET A 21 9.45 0.03 2.47
N GLY A 22 9.65 -1.29 2.58
CA GLY A 22 10.50 -1.89 3.59
C GLY A 22 9.79 -2.13 4.93
N TYR A 23 10.59 -2.44 5.97
CA TYR A 23 10.14 -2.93 7.26
C TYR A 23 9.19 -4.13 7.12
N LEU A 24 9.69 -5.15 6.43
CA LEU A 24 8.91 -6.28 5.95
C LEU A 24 8.34 -7.10 7.12
N HIS A 25 7.16 -7.67 6.91
CA HIS A 25 6.45 -8.56 7.81
C HIS A 25 5.80 -9.70 7.02
N GLU A 26 5.21 -10.70 7.67
CA GLU A 26 4.62 -11.88 7.01
C GLU A 26 3.59 -11.51 5.93
N GLY A 27 2.87 -10.40 6.08
CA GLY A 27 2.00 -9.87 5.03
C GLY A 27 2.75 -9.55 3.73
N HIS A 28 3.97 -9.01 3.79
CA HIS A 28 4.80 -8.80 2.59
C HIS A 28 5.36 -10.12 2.06
N LEU A 29 5.77 -11.04 2.96
CA LEU A 29 6.30 -12.34 2.55
C LEU A 29 5.23 -13.20 1.87
N SER A 30 3.95 -13.07 2.24
CA SER A 30 2.85 -13.74 1.53
C SER A 30 2.69 -13.26 0.09
N LEU A 31 2.92 -11.95 -0.19
CA LEU A 31 2.90 -11.42 -1.56
C LEU A 31 4.02 -12.01 -2.42
N ILE A 32 5.19 -12.26 -1.84
CA ILE A 32 6.31 -12.90 -2.52
C ILE A 32 5.95 -14.37 -2.85
N LYS A 33 5.36 -15.09 -1.90
CA LYS A 33 4.86 -16.45 -2.14
C LYS A 33 3.82 -16.49 -3.26
N GLU A 34 2.89 -15.53 -3.30
CA GLU A 34 1.92 -15.40 -4.39
C GLU A 34 2.62 -15.12 -5.74
N SER A 35 3.63 -14.24 -5.76
CA SER A 35 4.44 -13.99 -6.96
C SER A 35 5.09 -15.27 -7.50
N HIS A 36 5.64 -16.12 -6.63
CA HIS A 36 6.26 -17.40 -7.01
C HIS A 36 5.28 -18.37 -7.69
N THR A 37 3.99 -18.29 -7.38
CA THR A 37 2.98 -19.15 -8.03
C THR A 37 2.63 -18.69 -9.44
N ARG A 38 3.01 -17.47 -9.81
CA ARG A 38 2.61 -16.80 -11.06
C ARG A 38 3.75 -16.58 -12.03
N THR A 39 4.98 -16.46 -11.54
CA THR A 39 6.12 -16.04 -12.36
C THR A 39 7.37 -16.85 -12.09
N CYS A 40 8.31 -16.85 -13.05
CA CYS A 40 9.59 -17.54 -12.94
C CYS A 40 10.56 -16.84 -11.99
N LEU A 41 10.48 -15.50 -11.92
CA LEU A 41 11.41 -14.64 -11.18
C LEU A 41 10.63 -13.61 -10.37
N THR A 42 11.10 -13.31 -9.17
CA THR A 42 10.47 -12.31 -8.30
C THR A 42 11.43 -11.17 -7.99
N VAL A 43 10.97 -9.95 -8.27
CA VAL A 43 11.61 -8.69 -7.90
C VAL A 43 10.85 -8.08 -6.72
N VAL A 44 11.54 -7.79 -5.63
CA VAL A 44 10.98 -7.00 -4.52
C VAL A 44 11.58 -5.61 -4.57
N SER A 45 10.74 -4.57 -4.64
CA SER A 45 11.26 -3.21 -4.46
C SER A 45 11.14 -2.78 -2.99
N ILE A 46 12.18 -2.10 -2.49
CA ILE A 46 12.17 -1.45 -1.18
C ILE A 46 12.45 0.03 -1.41
N TYR A 47 11.39 0.86 -1.34
CA TYR A 47 11.52 2.30 -1.57
C TYR A 47 10.47 3.09 -0.77
N ILE A 48 10.92 3.86 0.20
CA ILE A 48 10.06 4.81 0.92
C ILE A 48 9.78 5.97 -0.03
N ASN A 49 8.56 6.01 -0.57
CA ASN A 49 8.17 6.96 -1.61
C ASN A 49 7.78 8.32 -1.00
N PRO A 50 8.58 9.38 -1.15
CA PRO A 50 8.23 10.68 -0.59
C PRO A 50 6.97 11.29 -1.21
N GLY A 51 6.65 10.95 -2.47
CA GLY A 51 5.51 11.49 -3.21
C GLY A 51 4.13 11.11 -2.67
N GLN A 52 4.05 10.15 -1.76
CA GLN A 52 2.80 9.69 -1.15
C GLN A 52 2.61 10.16 0.30
N PHE A 53 3.50 11.02 0.80
CA PHE A 53 3.39 11.61 2.14
C PHE A 53 3.12 13.10 2.03
N SER A 54 2.18 13.60 2.82
CA SER A 54 2.03 15.02 3.06
C SER A 54 3.08 15.50 4.09
N PRO A 55 3.38 16.81 4.17
CA PRO A 55 4.34 17.35 5.13
C PRO A 55 4.05 17.00 6.60
N SER A 56 2.79 16.75 6.93
CA SER A 56 2.33 16.43 8.29
C SER A 56 2.32 14.94 8.61
N GLU A 57 2.67 14.08 7.65
CA GLU A 57 2.67 12.63 7.83
C GLU A 57 4.04 12.09 8.28
N ASP A 58 4.08 10.81 8.60
CA ASP A 58 5.16 10.10 9.27
C ASP A 58 6.37 9.73 8.37
N LEU A 59 6.65 10.49 7.30
CA LEU A 59 7.74 10.19 6.38
C LEU A 59 9.10 10.06 7.08
N SER A 60 9.43 11.02 7.97
CA SER A 60 10.71 11.05 8.69
C SER A 60 10.83 9.99 9.79
N THR A 61 9.71 9.46 10.25
CA THR A 61 9.63 8.44 11.32
C THR A 61 9.13 7.10 10.82
N TYR A 62 8.99 6.94 9.50
CA TYR A 62 8.55 5.67 8.91
C TYR A 62 9.55 4.56 9.24
N PRO A 63 9.07 3.38 9.75
CA PRO A 63 9.96 2.29 10.15
C PRO A 63 10.85 1.82 9.00
N SER A 64 12.13 1.64 9.25
CA SER A 64 13.11 1.17 8.26
C SER A 64 14.15 0.27 8.93
N ASP A 65 14.37 -0.90 8.36
CA ASP A 65 15.43 -1.85 8.75
C ASP A 65 15.84 -2.67 7.52
N PHE A 66 16.66 -2.08 6.68
CA PHE A 66 17.08 -2.71 5.42
C PHE A 66 17.80 -4.05 5.63
N ASN A 67 18.66 -4.16 6.64
CA ASN A 67 19.38 -5.41 6.93
C ASN A 67 18.43 -6.51 7.42
N GLY A 68 17.47 -6.16 8.29
CA GLY A 68 16.41 -7.07 8.71
C GLY A 68 15.54 -7.50 7.55
N ASP A 69 15.21 -6.60 6.64
CA ASP A 69 14.45 -6.90 5.42
C ASP A 69 15.20 -7.89 4.53
N ILE A 70 16.48 -7.68 4.26
CA ILE A 70 17.31 -8.62 3.47
C ILE A 70 17.35 -10.00 4.13
N ASN A 71 17.45 -10.08 5.46
CA ASN A 71 17.45 -11.36 6.15
C ASN A 71 16.10 -12.09 6.01
N LYS A 72 14.99 -11.36 6.13
CA LYS A 72 13.64 -11.91 5.89
C LYS A 72 13.48 -12.41 4.46
N LEU A 73 13.92 -11.63 3.47
CA LEU A 73 13.86 -12.03 2.05
C LEU A 73 14.68 -13.28 1.76
N LYS A 74 15.85 -13.45 2.38
CA LYS A 74 16.67 -14.65 2.26
C LYS A 74 16.01 -15.89 2.88
N SER A 75 15.12 -15.71 3.87
CA SER A 75 14.42 -16.82 4.54
C SER A 75 13.16 -17.29 3.80
N VAL A 76 12.71 -16.56 2.78
CA VAL A 76 11.55 -16.98 1.99
C VAL A 76 11.89 -18.23 1.18
N PRO A 77 11.09 -19.31 1.27
CA PRO A 77 11.27 -20.47 0.41
C PRO A 77 11.22 -20.10 -1.09
N GLY A 78 12.22 -20.51 -1.86
CA GLY A 78 12.38 -20.08 -3.25
C GLY A 78 13.19 -18.78 -3.42
N GLY A 79 13.39 -18.02 -2.35
CA GLY A 79 14.19 -16.79 -2.35
C GLY A 79 13.55 -15.65 -3.10
N VAL A 80 14.33 -14.60 -3.35
CA VAL A 80 13.98 -13.45 -4.19
C VAL A 80 15.14 -13.23 -5.16
N ASP A 81 14.83 -13.12 -6.45
CA ASP A 81 15.86 -13.01 -7.49
C ASP A 81 16.55 -11.63 -7.48
N VAL A 82 15.78 -10.59 -7.23
CA VAL A 82 16.31 -9.21 -7.18
C VAL A 82 15.61 -8.40 -6.10
N VAL A 83 16.40 -7.71 -5.28
CA VAL A 83 15.94 -6.60 -4.45
C VAL A 83 16.28 -5.29 -5.16
N PHE A 84 15.26 -4.58 -5.61
CA PHE A 84 15.40 -3.27 -6.22
C PHE A 84 15.26 -2.18 -5.16
N HIS A 85 16.39 -1.62 -4.72
CA HIS A 85 16.44 -0.58 -3.70
C HIS A 85 17.04 0.70 -4.30
N PRO A 86 16.25 1.51 -5.02
CA PRO A 86 16.73 2.76 -5.59
C PRO A 86 16.92 3.81 -4.50
N TYR A 87 17.99 4.59 -4.63
CA TYR A 87 18.26 5.70 -3.71
C TYR A 87 17.18 6.80 -3.83
N ASN A 88 16.92 7.26 -5.05
CA ASN A 88 15.87 8.24 -5.34
C ASN A 88 15.29 8.03 -6.76
N LEU A 89 14.00 7.74 -6.83
CA LEU A 89 13.30 7.59 -8.11
C LEU A 89 12.92 8.93 -8.77
N TYR A 90 13.12 10.04 -8.08
CA TYR A 90 12.77 11.38 -8.53
C TYR A 90 14.00 12.28 -8.75
N ASP A 91 15.22 11.72 -8.71
CA ASP A 91 16.46 12.42 -9.07
C ASP A 91 16.71 12.31 -10.57
N TYR A 92 16.58 13.42 -11.28
CA TYR A 92 16.79 13.50 -12.73
C TYR A 92 18.16 14.05 -13.14
N GLY A 93 19.08 14.19 -12.18
CA GLY A 93 20.46 14.52 -12.48
C GLY A 93 20.68 15.96 -12.97
N GLY A 94 20.03 16.95 -12.34
CA GLY A 94 20.34 18.37 -12.56
C GLY A 94 21.81 18.64 -12.31
N GLY A 95 22.56 19.12 -13.32
CA GLY A 95 23.99 19.36 -13.24
C GLY A 95 24.32 20.57 -12.39
N GLY A 96 25.39 20.49 -11.58
CA GLY A 96 25.98 21.66 -10.93
C GLY A 96 26.37 21.44 -9.48
N VAL A 97 27.03 22.43 -8.93
CA VAL A 97 27.63 22.52 -7.58
C VAL A 97 26.65 22.16 -6.44
N GLU A 98 25.33 22.29 -6.66
CA GLU A 98 24.30 21.90 -5.71
C GLU A 98 24.26 20.38 -5.43
N ARG A 99 24.77 19.56 -6.34
CA ARG A 99 24.78 18.09 -6.22
C ARG A 99 25.82 17.63 -5.17
N GLU A 100 26.97 18.30 -5.09
CA GLU A 100 28.00 18.01 -4.08
C GLU A 100 27.53 18.44 -2.70
N ALA A 101 26.97 19.63 -2.56
CA ALA A 101 26.43 20.13 -1.31
C ALA A 101 25.25 19.28 -0.76
N ARG A 102 24.44 18.69 -1.64
CA ARG A 102 23.38 17.73 -1.24
C ARG A 102 23.98 16.39 -0.80
N ARG A 103 24.98 15.85 -1.53
CA ARG A 103 25.68 14.60 -1.13
C ARG A 103 26.39 14.72 0.21
N GLU A 104 27.02 15.85 0.51
CA GLU A 104 27.71 16.08 1.79
C GLU A 104 26.70 16.16 2.97
N LYS A 105 25.50 16.71 2.77
CA LYS A 105 24.43 16.70 3.79
C LYS A 105 23.83 15.32 4.01
N GLU A 106 23.81 14.46 2.99
CA GLU A 106 23.23 13.10 3.04
C GLU A 106 24.17 12.07 3.67
N VAL A 107 25.49 12.24 3.56
CA VAL A 107 26.51 11.39 4.22
C VAL A 107 26.53 11.59 5.74
N GLY A 108 25.95 12.67 6.24
CA GLY A 108 25.85 13.00 7.68
C GLY A 108 24.64 12.38 8.42
N GLY A 109 23.91 11.41 7.85
CA GLY A 109 22.89 10.63 8.57
C GLY A 109 21.59 11.39 8.92
N GLY A 110 21.34 12.54 8.34
CA GLY A 110 20.15 13.36 8.58
C GLY A 110 19.62 14.04 7.33
N GLY A 111 19.66 13.37 6.17
CA GLY A 111 19.14 13.91 4.92
C GLY A 111 17.65 14.23 5.06
N VAL A 112 17.27 15.49 4.93
CA VAL A 112 15.88 15.91 4.82
C VAL A 112 15.34 15.29 3.52
N VAL A 113 14.53 14.24 3.64
CA VAL A 113 13.75 13.71 2.51
C VAL A 113 12.71 14.76 2.18
N VAL A 114 12.99 15.58 1.19
CA VAL A 114 12.05 16.61 0.72
C VAL A 114 10.92 15.91 -0.01
N SER A 115 9.69 16.16 0.41
CA SER A 115 8.51 15.69 -0.32
C SER A 115 8.54 16.28 -1.72
N CYS A 116 8.48 15.44 -2.75
CA CYS A 116 8.40 15.90 -4.15
C CYS A 116 7.13 16.72 -4.45
N VAL A 117 6.25 16.90 -3.48
CA VAL A 117 5.06 17.77 -3.54
C VAL A 117 5.43 19.25 -3.33
N GLU A 118 6.56 19.54 -2.70
CA GLU A 118 6.93 20.89 -2.25
C GLU A 118 7.93 21.61 -3.16
N GLU A 119 8.72 20.89 -3.97
CA GLU A 119 9.69 21.51 -4.87
C GLU A 119 9.03 22.02 -6.15
N ARG A 120 8.81 23.32 -6.23
CA ARG A 120 8.43 24.01 -7.47
C ARG A 120 9.68 24.33 -8.27
N GLY A 121 9.77 23.82 -9.51
CA GLY A 121 10.70 24.33 -10.52
C GLY A 121 11.86 23.43 -10.94
N VAL A 122 12.27 22.43 -10.14
CA VAL A 122 13.34 21.46 -10.53
C VAL A 122 12.93 20.03 -10.22
N GLY A 123 11.72 19.85 -9.69
CA GLY A 123 11.20 18.59 -9.21
C GLY A 123 10.47 17.77 -10.27
N HIS A 124 9.74 16.77 -9.78
CA HIS A 124 8.92 15.89 -10.59
C HIS A 124 7.60 16.60 -10.98
N GLU A 125 7.33 16.77 -12.27
CA GLU A 125 6.16 17.50 -12.75
C GLU A 125 5.01 16.60 -13.22
N THR A 126 5.29 15.34 -13.59
CA THR A 126 4.30 14.42 -14.14
C THR A 126 3.70 13.54 -13.06
N TRP A 127 2.39 13.66 -12.86
CA TRP A 127 1.66 12.91 -11.86
C TRP A 127 0.51 12.12 -12.48
N ILE A 128 0.32 10.89 -12.00
CA ILE A 128 -0.79 10.02 -12.41
C ILE A 128 -1.87 10.09 -11.34
N ARG A 129 -3.11 10.31 -11.78
CA ARG A 129 -4.31 10.30 -10.93
C ARG A 129 -5.36 9.36 -11.49
N VAL A 130 -6.09 8.69 -10.61
CA VAL A 130 -7.26 7.87 -10.95
C VAL A 130 -8.46 8.53 -10.30
N GLU A 131 -8.98 9.56 -10.96
CA GLU A 131 -9.88 10.57 -10.39
C GLU A 131 -11.14 9.98 -9.73
N GLY A 132 -11.74 8.93 -10.29
CA GLY A 132 -12.94 8.31 -9.71
C GLY A 132 -12.64 7.64 -8.38
N LEU A 133 -11.69 6.73 -8.38
CA LEU A 133 -11.40 5.84 -7.24
C LEU A 133 -10.65 6.55 -6.09
N GLU A 134 -10.05 7.72 -6.30
CA GLU A 134 -9.34 8.45 -5.25
C GLU A 134 -10.23 9.40 -4.42
N LYS A 135 -11.52 9.57 -4.76
CA LYS A 135 -12.39 10.60 -4.15
C LYS A 135 -12.84 10.29 -2.71
N GLY A 136 -13.01 9.02 -2.39
CA GLY A 136 -13.53 8.57 -1.09
C GLY A 136 -12.45 8.08 -0.14
N MET A 137 -12.85 7.67 1.05
CA MET A 137 -12.04 6.91 2.01
C MET A 137 -10.65 7.53 2.25
N CYS A 138 -9.56 6.76 2.04
CA CYS A 138 -8.19 7.25 2.17
C CYS A 138 -7.88 8.44 1.25
N GLY A 139 -8.44 8.49 0.04
CA GLY A 139 -8.19 9.59 -0.88
C GLY A 139 -8.77 10.92 -0.40
N LYS A 140 -9.92 10.88 0.30
CA LYS A 140 -10.49 12.06 0.96
C LYS A 140 -9.67 12.48 2.17
N SER A 141 -9.22 11.54 3.00
CA SER A 141 -8.43 11.84 4.21
C SER A 141 -6.99 12.24 3.87
N ARG A 142 -6.45 11.80 2.74
CA ARG A 142 -5.07 11.99 2.29
C ARG A 142 -5.01 12.43 0.82
N PRO A 143 -5.34 13.68 0.49
CA PRO A 143 -5.61 14.13 -0.89
C PRO A 143 -4.48 13.93 -1.91
N VAL A 144 -3.21 13.84 -1.47
CA VAL A 144 -2.05 13.66 -2.36
C VAL A 144 -1.56 12.20 -2.42
N PHE A 145 -2.07 11.34 -1.53
CA PHE A 145 -1.57 9.99 -1.32
C PHE A 145 -1.61 9.14 -2.60
N PHE A 146 -2.78 8.98 -3.20
CA PHE A 146 -2.94 8.09 -4.34
C PHE A 146 -2.27 8.60 -5.61
N ARG A 147 -2.17 9.92 -5.79
CA ARG A 147 -1.36 10.51 -6.84
C ARG A 147 0.10 10.07 -6.72
N GLY A 148 0.66 10.12 -5.51
CA GLY A 148 2.02 9.67 -5.23
C GLY A 148 2.20 8.17 -5.45
N VAL A 149 1.23 7.35 -4.99
CA VAL A 149 1.24 5.89 -5.17
C VAL A 149 1.16 5.50 -6.64
N ALA A 150 0.17 6.02 -7.39
CA ALA A 150 0.01 5.70 -8.81
C ALA A 150 1.27 6.07 -9.62
N THR A 151 1.86 7.24 -9.32
CA THR A 151 3.07 7.70 -10.00
C THR A 151 4.26 6.80 -9.70
N VAL A 152 4.55 6.46 -8.43
CA VAL A 152 5.69 5.60 -8.10
C VAL A 152 5.51 4.19 -8.66
N VAL A 153 4.31 3.65 -8.63
CA VAL A 153 4.02 2.32 -9.18
C VAL A 153 4.23 2.31 -10.69
N ALA A 154 3.76 3.31 -11.42
CA ALA A 154 4.02 3.43 -12.85
C ALA A 154 5.53 3.56 -13.16
N LYS A 155 6.29 4.28 -12.33
CA LYS A 155 7.77 4.34 -12.45
C LYS A 155 8.39 2.96 -12.24
N LEU A 156 7.96 2.22 -11.22
CA LEU A 156 8.43 0.86 -10.96
C LEU A 156 8.09 -0.08 -12.11
N PHE A 157 6.87 0.01 -12.68
CA PHE A 157 6.46 -0.77 -13.84
C PHE A 157 7.35 -0.50 -15.06
N ASN A 158 7.68 0.77 -15.33
CA ASN A 158 8.57 1.14 -16.41
C ASN A 158 10.05 0.74 -16.19
N VAL A 159 10.49 0.58 -14.94
CA VAL A 159 11.89 0.23 -14.61
C VAL A 159 12.08 -1.28 -14.48
N VAL A 160 11.09 -1.98 -13.92
CA VAL A 160 11.13 -3.44 -13.70
C VAL A 160 10.58 -4.18 -14.93
N GLU A 161 9.64 -3.61 -15.65
CA GLU A 161 8.93 -4.23 -16.78
C GLU A 161 8.34 -5.61 -16.34
N PRO A 162 7.51 -5.70 -15.26
CA PRO A 162 7.01 -6.98 -14.77
C PRO A 162 5.88 -7.51 -15.66
N ASP A 163 5.65 -8.84 -15.60
CA ASP A 163 4.46 -9.48 -16.19
C ASP A 163 3.31 -9.51 -15.18
N VAL A 164 3.65 -9.66 -13.90
CA VAL A 164 2.70 -9.69 -12.77
C VAL A 164 3.16 -8.73 -11.69
N ALA A 165 2.23 -8.00 -11.08
CA ALA A 165 2.48 -7.20 -9.88
C ALA A 165 1.52 -7.59 -8.76
N VAL A 166 2.05 -7.89 -7.57
CA VAL A 166 1.25 -8.39 -6.44
C VAL A 166 1.13 -7.32 -5.36
N PHE A 167 -0.11 -7.03 -4.96
CA PHE A 167 -0.45 -6.05 -3.92
C PHE A 167 -1.32 -6.69 -2.85
N GLY A 168 -1.20 -6.24 -1.61
CA GLY A 168 -2.07 -6.69 -0.53
C GLY A 168 -3.43 -6.00 -0.56
N LYS A 169 -4.52 -6.76 -0.46
CA LYS A 169 -5.89 -6.23 -0.33
C LYS A 169 -6.13 -5.44 0.97
N LYS A 170 -5.20 -5.50 1.93
CA LYS A 170 -5.27 -4.62 3.11
C LYS A 170 -5.39 -3.15 2.73
N ASP A 171 -4.65 -2.73 1.73
CA ASP A 171 -4.73 -1.41 1.12
C ASP A 171 -5.68 -1.44 -0.09
N TYR A 172 -6.96 -1.81 0.16
CA TYR A 172 -7.94 -2.16 -0.86
C TYR A 172 -8.13 -1.08 -1.93
N GLN A 173 -8.34 0.16 -1.52
CA GLN A 173 -8.49 1.29 -2.44
C GLN A 173 -7.23 1.49 -3.30
N GLN A 174 -6.02 1.30 -2.73
CA GLN A 174 -4.77 1.35 -3.47
C GLN A 174 -4.71 0.27 -4.55
N TRP A 175 -5.05 -0.98 -4.21
CA TRP A 175 -5.07 -2.08 -5.16
C TRP A 175 -6.06 -1.82 -6.32
N ARG A 176 -7.26 -1.31 -6.01
CA ARG A 176 -8.26 -0.94 -7.05
C ARG A 176 -7.76 0.18 -7.94
N ILE A 177 -7.15 1.22 -7.39
CA ILE A 177 -6.55 2.34 -8.13
C ILE A 177 -5.46 1.85 -9.08
N ILE A 178 -4.59 0.94 -8.63
CA ILE A 178 -3.51 0.41 -9.47
C ILE A 178 -4.08 -0.46 -10.60
N ARG A 179 -5.08 -1.31 -10.33
CA ARG A 179 -5.77 -2.07 -11.38
C ARG A 179 -6.40 -1.16 -12.43
N GLN A 180 -7.06 -0.09 -11.98
CA GLN A 180 -7.66 0.90 -12.87
C GLN A 180 -6.61 1.61 -13.72
N MET A 181 -5.51 2.03 -13.12
CA MET A 181 -4.38 2.65 -13.81
C MET A 181 -3.78 1.74 -14.89
N VAL A 182 -3.60 0.45 -14.56
CA VAL A 182 -3.08 -0.56 -15.51
C VAL A 182 -4.01 -0.70 -16.71
N ARG A 183 -5.33 -0.78 -16.48
CA ARG A 183 -6.33 -0.86 -17.53
C ARG A 183 -6.34 0.40 -18.41
N ASP A 184 -6.37 1.59 -17.78
CA ASP A 184 -6.58 2.85 -18.48
C ASP A 184 -5.34 3.32 -19.25
N LEU A 185 -4.14 2.86 -18.86
CA LEU A 185 -2.87 3.18 -19.50
C LEU A 185 -2.31 2.02 -20.33
N ASP A 186 -3.10 0.97 -20.57
CA ASP A 186 -2.75 -0.19 -21.39
C ASP A 186 -1.42 -0.86 -20.97
N PHE A 187 -1.11 -0.89 -19.67
CA PHE A 187 0.03 -1.65 -19.19
C PHE A 187 -0.20 -3.15 -19.40
N SER A 188 0.75 -3.83 -20.02
CA SER A 188 0.73 -5.30 -20.19
C SER A 188 1.17 -6.02 -18.90
N ILE A 189 0.44 -5.78 -17.81
CA ILE A 189 0.76 -6.27 -16.46
C ILE A 189 -0.50 -6.82 -15.80
N GLU A 190 -0.45 -8.05 -15.30
CA GLU A 190 -1.50 -8.58 -14.44
C GLU A 190 -1.34 -8.07 -13.00
N VAL A 191 -2.36 -7.42 -12.45
CA VAL A 191 -2.34 -6.92 -11.05
C VAL A 191 -3.13 -7.86 -10.15
N ILE A 192 -2.42 -8.55 -9.26
CA ILE A 192 -2.98 -9.49 -8.28
C ILE A 192 -3.25 -8.79 -6.96
N GLY A 193 -4.43 -9.02 -6.38
CA GLY A 193 -4.75 -8.66 -4.99
C GLY A 193 -4.64 -9.89 -4.09
N SER A 194 -3.67 -9.92 -3.19
CA SER A 194 -3.49 -11.00 -2.23
C SER A 194 -4.24 -10.72 -0.93
N GLU A 195 -4.75 -11.76 -0.28
CA GLU A 195 -5.58 -11.66 0.91
C GLU A 195 -4.82 -11.03 2.10
N ILE A 196 -5.59 -10.49 3.06
CA ILE A 196 -5.03 -9.84 4.24
C ILE A 196 -4.44 -10.89 5.18
N VAL A 197 -3.15 -10.79 5.44
CA VAL A 197 -2.48 -11.57 6.50
C VAL A 197 -2.68 -10.85 7.83
N ARG A 198 -3.05 -11.63 8.85
CA ARG A 198 -3.34 -11.15 10.19
C ARG A 198 -2.43 -11.81 11.22
N ASP A 199 -2.17 -11.09 12.28
CA ASP A 199 -1.59 -11.65 13.49
C ASP A 199 -2.62 -12.55 14.22
N ASP A 200 -2.19 -13.35 15.20
CA ASP A 200 -3.04 -14.29 15.94
C ASP A 200 -4.21 -13.61 16.67
N ASP A 201 -4.05 -12.33 17.02
CA ASP A 201 -5.10 -11.49 17.62
C ASP A 201 -6.11 -10.93 16.59
N GLY A 202 -5.93 -11.24 15.30
CA GLY A 202 -6.77 -10.78 14.20
C GLY A 202 -6.39 -9.41 13.64
N LEU A 203 -5.36 -8.74 14.19
CA LEU A 203 -4.90 -7.46 13.69
C LEU A 203 -4.28 -7.63 12.29
N ALA A 204 -4.71 -6.83 11.30
CA ALA A 204 -4.09 -6.82 9.98
C ALA A 204 -2.63 -6.39 10.07
N MET A 205 -1.73 -7.18 9.50
CA MET A 205 -0.28 -6.90 9.57
C MET A 205 0.07 -5.59 8.87
N SER A 206 0.87 -4.77 9.55
CA SER A 206 1.33 -3.47 9.06
C SER A 206 2.68 -3.11 9.68
N SER A 207 3.55 -2.47 8.90
CA SER A 207 4.81 -1.93 9.42
C SER A 207 4.60 -0.92 10.56
N ARG A 208 3.44 -0.25 10.61
CA ARG A 208 3.08 0.69 11.68
C ARG A 208 2.62 0.05 12.98
N ASN A 209 2.35 -1.27 13.00
CA ASN A 209 1.90 -1.96 14.22
C ASN A 209 2.92 -1.92 15.36
N VAL A 210 4.20 -1.71 15.05
CA VAL A 210 5.28 -1.55 16.06
C VAL A 210 5.13 -0.32 16.95
N HIS A 211 4.30 0.64 16.54
CA HIS A 211 4.04 1.86 17.31
C HIS A 211 2.80 1.74 18.22
N LEU A 212 2.08 0.60 18.17
CA LEU A 212 0.94 0.34 19.05
C LEU A 212 1.41 -0.13 20.43
N SER A 213 0.80 0.41 21.49
CA SER A 213 0.92 -0.19 22.81
C SER A 213 0.18 -1.55 22.87
N PRO A 214 0.49 -2.42 23.85
CA PRO A 214 -0.25 -3.67 24.04
C PRO A 214 -1.76 -3.45 24.15
N GLU A 215 -2.20 -2.43 24.89
CA GLU A 215 -3.61 -2.09 25.08
C GLU A 215 -4.28 -1.56 23.81
N GLU A 216 -3.54 -0.86 22.97
CA GLU A 216 -4.01 -0.40 21.65
C GLU A 216 -4.11 -1.55 20.65
N ARG A 217 -3.21 -2.53 20.76
CA ARG A 217 -3.17 -3.71 19.88
C ARG A 217 -4.37 -4.65 20.10
N GLU A 218 -4.83 -4.82 21.34
CA GLU A 218 -6.00 -5.65 21.66
C GLU A 218 -7.31 -5.15 21.05
N LYS A 219 -7.33 -3.90 20.59
CA LYS A 219 -8.53 -3.20 20.08
C LYS A 219 -8.70 -3.40 18.58
N SER A 220 -8.98 -4.63 18.16
CA SER A 220 -9.03 -5.02 16.75
C SER A 220 -10.26 -4.48 15.99
N ILE A 221 -10.00 -3.75 14.90
CA ILE A 221 -11.03 -3.36 13.91
C ILE A 221 -11.68 -4.61 13.29
N ASN A 222 -10.91 -5.66 13.08
CA ASN A 222 -11.34 -6.89 12.44
C ASN A 222 -12.54 -7.55 13.11
N GLN A 223 -12.59 -7.58 14.45
CA GLN A 223 -13.72 -8.19 15.17
C GLN A 223 -15.05 -7.48 14.86
N SER A 224 -15.03 -6.15 14.76
CA SER A 224 -16.22 -5.36 14.41
C SER A 224 -16.64 -5.58 12.96
N LEU A 225 -15.68 -5.64 12.03
CA LEU A 225 -15.93 -5.96 10.62
C LEU A 225 -16.49 -7.37 10.45
N SER A 226 -15.94 -8.37 11.14
CA SER A 226 -16.42 -9.75 11.09
C SER A 226 -17.86 -9.88 11.59
N LYS A 227 -18.22 -9.17 12.67
CA LYS A 227 -19.60 -9.12 13.18
C LYS A 227 -20.54 -8.47 12.16
N ALA A 228 -20.12 -7.39 11.50
CA ALA A 228 -20.89 -6.72 10.45
C ALA A 228 -21.10 -7.64 9.23
N LYS A 229 -20.05 -8.36 8.80
CA LYS A 229 -20.15 -9.36 7.71
C LYS A 229 -21.16 -10.45 8.05
N LEU A 230 -21.05 -11.08 9.23
CA LEU A 230 -22.01 -12.10 9.69
C LEU A 230 -23.45 -11.56 9.78
N ALA A 231 -23.63 -10.29 10.15
CA ALA A 231 -24.95 -9.66 10.19
C ALA A 231 -25.49 -9.47 8.77
N ALA A 232 -24.66 -9.05 7.81
CA ALA A 232 -25.05 -8.91 6.42
C ALA A 232 -25.46 -10.27 5.79
N GLU A 233 -24.66 -11.32 6.01
CA GLU A 233 -24.95 -12.69 5.58
C GLU A 233 -26.27 -13.24 6.16
N LYS A 234 -26.71 -12.72 7.33
CA LYS A 234 -28.02 -13.02 7.94
C LYS A 234 -29.15 -12.09 7.49
N GLY A 235 -28.96 -11.32 6.44
CA GLY A 235 -29.97 -10.46 5.83
C GLY A 235 -30.06 -9.04 6.38
N ARG A 236 -29.11 -8.59 7.24
CA ARG A 236 -29.01 -7.18 7.63
C ARG A 236 -28.21 -6.41 6.60
N VAL A 237 -28.88 -5.94 5.55
CA VAL A 237 -28.23 -5.34 4.37
C VAL A 237 -28.22 -3.80 4.39
N ASN A 238 -28.77 -3.16 5.41
CA ASN A 238 -28.76 -1.70 5.57
C ASN A 238 -27.34 -1.24 5.95
N CYS A 239 -26.68 -0.50 5.05
CA CYS A 239 -25.29 -0.08 5.23
C CYS A 239 -25.12 0.91 6.39
N LYS A 240 -26.12 1.77 6.64
CA LYS A 240 -26.06 2.72 7.75
C LYS A 240 -25.99 1.98 9.09
N GLU A 241 -26.88 1.00 9.32
CA GLU A 241 -26.91 0.22 10.55
C GLU A 241 -25.59 -0.55 10.77
N LEU A 242 -25.04 -1.15 9.72
CA LEU A 242 -23.77 -1.86 9.79
C LEU A 242 -22.61 -0.92 10.10
N LYS A 243 -22.55 0.24 9.45
CA LYS A 243 -21.54 1.27 9.71
C LYS A 243 -21.64 1.78 11.16
N ASP A 244 -22.83 2.14 11.62
CA ASP A 244 -23.05 2.65 12.96
C ASP A 244 -22.60 1.63 14.04
N SER A 245 -22.87 0.33 13.83
CA SER A 245 -22.44 -0.72 14.74
C SER A 245 -20.91 -0.86 14.82
N VAL A 246 -20.20 -0.76 13.69
CA VAL A 246 -18.74 -0.83 13.63
C VAL A 246 -18.12 0.42 14.25
N ILE A 247 -18.65 1.60 13.94
CA ILE A 247 -18.21 2.89 14.51
C ILE A 247 -18.34 2.84 16.05
N GLN A 248 -19.49 2.43 16.56
CA GLN A 248 -19.70 2.33 18.00
C GLN A 248 -18.72 1.34 18.64
N ALA A 249 -18.50 0.17 18.07
CA ALA A 249 -17.57 -0.82 18.61
C ALA A 249 -16.13 -0.28 18.70
N ILE A 250 -15.68 0.42 17.67
CA ILE A 250 -14.34 1.03 17.63
C ILE A 250 -14.23 2.16 18.65
N GLN A 251 -15.25 3.01 18.79
CA GLN A 251 -15.25 4.10 19.76
C GLN A 251 -15.25 3.60 21.21
N VAL A 252 -16.04 2.56 21.51
CA VAL A 252 -16.03 1.89 22.83
C VAL A 252 -14.66 1.31 23.15
N ALA A 253 -13.96 0.80 22.13
CA ALA A 253 -12.58 0.37 22.26
C ALA A 253 -11.56 1.52 22.39
N GLY A 254 -12.00 2.79 22.38
CA GLY A 254 -11.14 3.97 22.50
C GLY A 254 -10.49 4.40 21.20
N GLY A 255 -10.92 3.86 20.05
CA GLY A 255 -10.50 4.30 18.72
C GLY A 255 -11.25 5.57 18.28
N ARG A 256 -10.58 6.41 17.51
CA ARG A 256 -11.18 7.57 16.84
C ARG A 256 -11.32 7.29 15.35
N ILE A 257 -12.55 7.22 14.87
CA ILE A 257 -12.85 6.94 13.47
C ILE A 257 -12.33 8.08 12.57
N ASP A 258 -11.67 7.71 11.49
CA ASP A 258 -11.39 8.57 10.34
C ASP A 258 -12.47 8.37 9.27
N TYR A 259 -12.72 7.13 8.85
CA TYR A 259 -13.88 6.75 8.04
C TYR A 259 -14.33 5.31 8.31
N ALA A 260 -15.59 5.03 8.01
CA ALA A 260 -16.18 3.69 7.92
C ALA A 260 -17.15 3.69 6.74
N GLU A 261 -16.78 3.04 5.63
CA GLU A 261 -17.55 3.05 4.39
C GLU A 261 -17.80 1.65 3.84
N ILE A 262 -19.03 1.41 3.41
CA ILE A 262 -19.42 0.24 2.61
C ILE A 262 -19.59 0.71 1.18
N ALA A 263 -18.80 0.15 0.28
CA ALA A 263 -18.74 0.57 -1.10
C ALA A 263 -18.80 -0.64 -2.05
N ASP A 264 -19.25 -0.41 -3.26
CA ASP A 264 -19.16 -1.38 -4.35
C ASP A 264 -17.69 -1.78 -4.57
N GLN A 265 -17.44 -3.08 -4.82
CA GLN A 265 -16.07 -3.59 -4.95
C GLN A 265 -15.34 -3.05 -6.18
N ASP A 266 -16.06 -2.69 -7.25
CA ASP A 266 -15.44 -2.32 -8.51
C ASP A 266 -15.19 -0.81 -8.65
N ASN A 267 -16.19 0.01 -8.38
CA ASN A 267 -16.11 1.46 -8.57
C ASN A 267 -15.85 2.24 -7.28
N LEU A 268 -15.91 1.57 -6.11
CA LEU A 268 -15.75 2.13 -4.77
C LEU A 268 -16.78 3.24 -4.43
N GLU A 269 -17.89 3.27 -5.13
CA GLU A 269 -19.01 4.15 -4.78
C GLU A 269 -19.73 3.62 -3.54
N ALA A 270 -20.05 4.53 -2.62
CA ALA A 270 -20.78 4.17 -1.40
C ALA A 270 -22.18 3.65 -1.73
N VAL A 271 -22.61 2.62 -1.01
CA VAL A 271 -23.93 2.01 -1.18
C VAL A 271 -24.75 2.14 0.10
N ASP A 272 -26.07 2.31 -0.04
CA ASP A 272 -27.00 2.40 1.09
C ASP A 272 -27.53 1.03 1.53
N VAL A 273 -27.61 0.08 0.59
CA VAL A 273 -28.11 -1.28 0.82
C VAL A 273 -27.21 -2.26 0.06
N ILE A 274 -26.77 -3.32 0.74
CA ILE A 274 -25.97 -4.37 0.10
C ILE A 274 -26.90 -5.20 -0.80
N LYS A 275 -26.61 -5.22 -2.11
CA LYS A 275 -27.35 -6.00 -3.12
C LYS A 275 -26.43 -6.91 -3.95
N GLY A 276 -25.14 -6.93 -3.64
CA GLY A 276 -24.11 -7.67 -4.36
C GLY A 276 -22.78 -7.61 -3.65
N ALA A 277 -21.69 -7.73 -4.39
CA ALA A 277 -20.34 -7.70 -3.84
C ALA A 277 -19.94 -6.29 -3.39
N VAL A 278 -19.69 -6.12 -2.10
CA VAL A 278 -19.25 -4.85 -1.51
C VAL A 278 -17.98 -5.06 -0.68
N VAL A 279 -17.28 -3.98 -0.39
CA VAL A 279 -16.18 -3.94 0.58
C VAL A 279 -16.51 -2.97 1.70
N PHE A 280 -16.34 -3.40 2.94
CA PHE A 280 -16.44 -2.55 4.12
C PHE A 280 -15.05 -2.10 4.52
N CYS A 281 -14.69 -0.86 4.25
CA CYS A 281 -13.41 -0.26 4.56
C CYS A 281 -13.49 0.62 5.80
N VAL A 282 -12.52 0.50 6.69
CA VAL A 282 -12.43 1.29 7.91
C VAL A 282 -11.03 1.86 8.07
N ALA A 283 -10.95 3.11 8.51
CA ALA A 283 -9.74 3.70 9.07
C ALA A 283 -10.05 4.31 10.43
N ALA A 284 -9.19 4.03 11.41
CA ALA A 284 -9.32 4.55 12.76
C ALA A 284 -7.95 4.83 13.39
N TRP A 285 -7.91 5.79 14.30
CA TRP A 285 -6.74 6.11 15.09
C TRP A 285 -6.83 5.44 16.45
N PHE A 286 -5.77 4.73 16.83
CA PHE A 286 -5.54 4.28 18.19
C PHE A 286 -4.28 4.98 18.68
N GLY A 287 -4.43 5.84 19.69
CA GLY A 287 -3.38 6.76 20.05
C GLY A 287 -2.91 7.62 18.87
N LYS A 288 -1.64 7.47 18.48
CA LYS A 288 -1.03 8.17 17.35
C LYS A 288 -1.01 7.33 16.07
N VAL A 289 -1.40 6.06 16.13
CA VAL A 289 -1.31 5.14 14.99
C VAL A 289 -2.63 5.10 14.23
N ARG A 290 -2.55 5.38 12.94
CA ARG A 290 -3.68 5.22 12.03
C ARG A 290 -3.68 3.81 11.45
N LEU A 291 -4.67 3.03 11.82
CA LEU A 291 -4.91 1.69 11.30
C LEU A 291 -5.96 1.71 10.20
N ILE A 292 -5.78 0.85 9.19
CA ILE A 292 -6.78 0.55 8.18
C ILE A 292 -7.04 -0.94 8.13
N ASP A 293 -8.29 -1.30 7.91
CA ASP A 293 -8.71 -2.68 7.67
C ASP A 293 -9.92 -2.69 6.74
N ASN A 294 -10.21 -3.83 6.16
CA ASN A 294 -11.39 -4.01 5.32
C ASN A 294 -11.89 -5.46 5.33
N MET A 295 -13.12 -5.62 4.84
CA MET A 295 -13.79 -6.91 4.72
C MET A 295 -14.64 -6.94 3.46
N GLU A 296 -14.38 -7.88 2.56
CA GLU A 296 -15.26 -8.17 1.42
C GLU A 296 -16.52 -8.89 1.91
N ILE A 297 -17.68 -8.43 1.47
CA ILE A 297 -19.00 -8.97 1.82
C ILE A 297 -19.75 -9.24 0.52
N SER A 298 -20.29 -10.45 0.39
CA SER A 298 -21.18 -10.84 -0.71
C SER A 298 -22.42 -11.48 -0.10
N VAL A 299 -23.59 -11.02 -0.49
CA VAL A 299 -24.92 -11.52 -0.05
C VAL A 299 -25.75 -11.95 -1.24
#